data_dc69e7f16bdc51647dd3d54a4c4f0f40
#
_entry.id   dc69e7f16bdc51647dd3d54a4c4f0f40
#
_cell.length_a   1.000
_cell.length_b   1.000
_cell.length_c   1.000
_cell.angle_alpha   90.00
_cell.angle_beta   90.00
_cell.angle_gamma   90.00
#
_symmetry.space_group_name_H-M   'P 1'
#
loop_
_entity.id
_entity.type
_entity.pdbx_description
1 polymer ?
#
loop_
_entity_poly.entity_id
_entity_poly.type
_entity_poly.pdbx_seq_one_letter_code
_entity_poly.pdbx_strand_id
1 'polypeptide(L)'
;LAIGATPVARHEIVYVADKAGTIRNFNCLCNDTGTAASVTFDLKKNGSSVLSSVVTVTNATSDRAVVAGTITTSTIAIGDVISIELAVSSSTGMQGPFAWAVIEENGAPT
;
A
#
# COMPACT_ATOMS: atom_id res chain seq x y z
N LEU A 1 6.22 3.72 -8.75
CA LEU A 1 5.45 4.40 -9.79
C LEU A 1 6.00 5.80 -10.03
N ALA A 2 5.98 6.25 -11.25
CA ALA A 2 6.47 7.58 -11.61
C ALA A 2 5.57 8.68 -11.05
N ILE A 3 6.17 9.78 -10.57
CA ILE A 3 5.45 10.90 -9.94
C ILE A 3 4.36 11.48 -10.85
N GLY A 4 4.62 11.57 -12.16
CA GLY A 4 3.67 12.11 -13.13
C GLY A 4 2.76 11.08 -13.78
N ALA A 5 2.83 9.81 -13.36
CA ALA A 5 2.05 8.76 -13.99
C ALA A 5 0.60 8.77 -13.50
N THR A 6 -0.34 8.59 -14.44
CA THR A 6 -1.74 8.34 -14.12
C THR A 6 -1.87 6.96 -13.47
N PRO A 7 -2.66 6.82 -12.39
CA PRO A 7 -2.85 5.53 -11.75
C PRO A 7 -3.41 4.47 -12.71
N VAL A 8 -2.82 3.28 -12.64
CA VAL A 8 -3.29 2.10 -13.37
C VAL A 8 -3.40 0.97 -12.35
N ALA A 9 -4.50 0.22 -12.38
CA ALA A 9 -4.70 -0.91 -11.47
C ALA A 9 -3.54 -1.89 -11.56
N ARG A 10 -2.97 -2.28 -10.42
CA ARG A 10 -1.80 -3.15 -10.32
C ARG A 10 -1.90 -4.02 -9.07
N HIS A 11 -1.26 -5.19 -9.16
CA HIS A 11 -1.07 -6.05 -7.99
C HIS A 11 0.35 -6.60 -8.08
N GLU A 12 1.22 -6.16 -7.18
CA GLU A 12 2.64 -6.48 -7.24
C GLU A 12 3.13 -7.10 -5.94
N ILE A 13 3.96 -8.13 -6.06
CA ILE A 13 4.69 -8.70 -4.92
C ILE A 13 5.82 -7.74 -4.58
N VAL A 14 5.86 -7.32 -3.31
CA VAL A 14 6.87 -6.35 -2.84
C VAL A 14 7.84 -6.95 -1.84
N TYR A 15 7.52 -8.11 -1.28
CA TYR A 15 8.36 -8.74 -0.26
C TYR A 15 8.02 -10.23 -0.13
N VAL A 16 9.04 -11.05 -0.04
CA VAL A 16 8.89 -12.48 0.30
C VAL A 16 9.73 -12.72 1.55
N ALA A 17 9.10 -13.20 2.60
CA ALA A 17 9.75 -13.30 3.90
C ALA A 17 10.74 -14.45 3.97
N ASP A 18 12.00 -14.16 4.23
CA ASP A 18 13.02 -15.16 4.56
C ASP A 18 13.23 -15.29 6.07
N LYS A 19 12.57 -14.45 6.85
CA LYS A 19 12.51 -14.50 8.32
C LYS A 19 11.09 -14.18 8.78
N ALA A 20 10.71 -14.70 9.93
CA ALA A 20 9.50 -14.28 10.60
C ALA A 20 9.60 -12.81 11.02
N GLY A 21 8.49 -12.11 11.06
CA GLY A 21 8.50 -10.69 11.38
C GLY A 21 7.13 -10.14 11.70
N THR A 22 7.05 -8.83 11.73
CA THR A 22 5.83 -8.09 12.05
C THR A 22 5.67 -6.92 11.08
N ILE A 23 4.46 -6.77 10.53
CA ILE A 23 4.11 -5.59 9.73
C ILE A 23 3.80 -4.46 10.71
N ARG A 24 4.55 -3.37 10.62
CA ARG A 24 4.40 -2.23 11.53
C ARG A 24 3.48 -1.15 10.98
N ASN A 25 3.61 -0.82 9.71
CA ASN A 25 2.87 0.29 9.10
C ASN A 25 2.59 -0.01 7.63
N PHE A 26 1.49 0.55 7.15
CA PHE A 26 1.20 0.64 5.72
C PHE A 26 0.67 2.04 5.45
N ASN A 27 1.29 2.75 4.50
CA ASN A 27 0.96 4.13 4.20
C ASN A 27 0.91 4.34 2.68
N CYS A 28 0.06 5.28 2.26
CA CYS A 28 -0.14 5.59 0.86
C CYS A 28 -0.21 7.09 0.66
N LEU A 29 0.11 7.53 -0.55
CA LEU A 29 -0.10 8.92 -0.98
C LEU A 29 -0.19 8.98 -2.50
N CYS A 30 -0.65 10.11 -3.01
CA CYS A 30 -0.53 10.47 -4.42
C CYS A 30 0.17 11.81 -4.53
N ASN A 31 1.03 11.98 -5.52
CA ASN A 31 1.71 13.23 -5.75
C ASN A 31 0.73 14.35 -6.11
N ASP A 32 -0.27 14.03 -6.93
CA ASP A 32 -1.40 14.92 -7.26
C ASP A 32 -2.68 14.10 -7.10
N THR A 33 -3.59 14.55 -6.26
CA THR A 33 -4.84 13.83 -6.00
C THR A 33 -5.92 14.10 -7.03
N GLY A 34 -5.71 15.05 -7.93
CA GLY A 34 -6.58 15.28 -9.06
C GLY A 34 -7.86 16.04 -8.75
N THR A 35 -8.81 15.99 -9.67
CA THR A 35 -10.06 16.73 -9.59
C THR A 35 -11.30 15.85 -9.49
N ALA A 36 -11.22 14.63 -10.02
CA ALA A 36 -12.30 13.64 -9.96
C ALA A 36 -11.67 12.26 -9.90
N ALA A 37 -11.16 11.89 -8.73
CA ALA A 37 -10.35 10.68 -8.59
C ALA A 37 -10.62 9.95 -7.29
N SER A 38 -10.56 8.62 -7.35
CA SER A 38 -10.62 7.75 -6.20
C SER A 38 -9.86 6.47 -6.52
N VAL A 39 -8.87 6.17 -5.70
CA VAL A 39 -8.09 4.94 -5.80
C VAL A 39 -8.03 4.28 -4.43
N THR A 40 -7.84 2.96 -4.42
CA THR A 40 -7.68 2.21 -3.18
C THR A 40 -6.38 1.43 -3.21
N PHE A 41 -5.75 1.32 -2.04
CA PHE A 41 -4.55 0.52 -1.84
C PHE A 41 -4.86 -0.56 -0.80
N ASP A 42 -4.41 -1.77 -1.05
CA ASP A 42 -4.54 -2.88 -0.12
C ASP A 42 -3.20 -3.56 0.07
N LEU A 43 -2.91 -3.95 1.29
CA LEU A 43 -1.73 -4.74 1.62
C LEU A 43 -2.19 -6.17 1.88
N LYS A 44 -1.59 -7.12 1.18
CA LYS A 44 -1.99 -8.52 1.24
C LYS A 44 -0.85 -9.43 1.66
N LYS A 45 -1.19 -10.44 2.44
CA LYS A 45 -0.31 -11.54 2.80
C LYS A 45 -0.87 -12.81 2.22
N ASN A 46 -0.13 -13.46 1.33
CA ASN A 46 -0.56 -14.69 0.63
C ASN A 46 -1.93 -14.52 -0.04
N GLY A 47 -2.18 -13.35 -0.59
CA GLY A 47 -3.41 -13.04 -1.32
C GLY A 47 -4.59 -12.55 -0.46
N SER A 48 -4.43 -12.47 0.86
CA SER A 48 -5.49 -12.00 1.76
C SER A 48 -5.12 -10.65 2.38
N SER A 49 -6.08 -9.73 2.47
CA SER A 49 -5.84 -8.42 3.07
C SER A 49 -5.43 -8.55 4.54
N VAL A 50 -4.45 -7.75 4.95
CA VAL A 50 -4.02 -7.61 6.34
C VAL A 50 -4.52 -6.34 6.98
N LEU A 51 -5.33 -5.56 6.26
CA LEU A 51 -5.91 -4.30 6.73
C LEU A 51 -7.35 -4.49 7.17
N SER A 52 -7.82 -3.62 8.07
CA SER A 52 -9.24 -3.58 8.46
C SER A 52 -10.11 -3.17 7.29
N SER A 53 -9.59 -2.29 6.43
CA SER A 53 -10.22 -1.89 5.17
C SER A 53 -9.13 -1.36 4.24
N VAL A 54 -9.42 -1.32 2.94
CA VAL A 54 -8.48 -0.73 1.97
C VAL A 54 -8.28 0.75 2.28
N VAL A 55 -7.10 1.26 1.94
CA VAL A 55 -6.78 2.70 2.08
C VAL A 55 -7.32 3.43 0.85
N THR A 56 -8.16 4.43 1.05
CA THR A 56 -8.75 5.20 -0.03
C THR A 56 -8.10 6.58 -0.12
N VAL A 57 -7.65 6.96 -1.31
CA VAL A 57 -7.16 8.31 -1.62
C VAL A 57 -8.07 8.89 -2.69
N THR A 58 -8.61 10.07 -2.43
CA THR A 58 -9.54 10.76 -3.35
C THR A 58 -9.03 12.14 -3.68
N ASN A 59 -9.72 12.81 -4.61
CA ASN A 59 -9.41 14.22 -4.91
C ASN A 59 -9.64 15.16 -3.72
N ALA A 60 -10.32 14.72 -2.68
CA ALA A 60 -10.47 15.49 -1.43
C ALA A 60 -9.25 15.36 -0.51
N THR A 61 -8.39 14.37 -0.75
CA THR A 61 -7.13 14.20 -0.02
C THR A 61 -6.13 15.22 -0.54
N SER A 62 -5.38 15.86 0.36
CA SER A 62 -4.35 16.82 -0.05
C SER A 62 -3.24 16.12 -0.82
N ASP A 63 -2.63 16.83 -1.78
CA ASP A 63 -1.50 16.32 -2.53
C ASP A 63 -0.38 15.90 -1.58
N ARG A 64 0.21 14.75 -1.82
CA ARG A 64 1.32 14.18 -1.04
C ARG A 64 1.00 13.95 0.45
N ALA A 65 -0.27 14.03 0.84
CA ALA A 65 -0.66 13.72 2.21
C ALA A 65 -0.62 12.20 2.44
N VAL A 66 0.01 11.79 3.53
CA VAL A 66 0.12 10.38 3.90
C VAL A 66 -1.21 9.91 4.48
N VAL A 67 -1.73 8.82 3.92
CA VAL A 67 -2.92 8.16 4.45
C VAL A 67 -2.51 6.79 4.97
N ALA A 68 -2.73 6.55 6.25
CA ALA A 68 -2.31 5.31 6.91
C ALA A 68 -3.42 4.26 6.85
N GLY A 69 -3.01 3.01 6.65
CA GLY A 69 -3.88 1.85 6.81
C GLY A 69 -3.85 1.34 8.24
N THR A 70 -4.91 0.66 8.65
CA THR A 70 -4.98 -0.01 9.95
C THR A 70 -4.71 -1.49 9.76
N ILE A 71 -3.62 -1.97 10.35
CA ILE A 71 -3.20 -3.37 10.22
C ILE A 71 -3.93 -4.22 11.25
N THR A 72 -4.59 -5.27 10.79
CA THR A 72 -5.32 -6.23 11.64
C THR A 72 -4.59 -7.56 11.78
N THR A 73 -3.76 -7.91 10.79
CA THR A 73 -2.96 -9.14 10.82
C THR A 73 -1.51 -8.74 10.59
N SER A 74 -0.74 -8.66 11.67
CA SER A 74 0.63 -8.13 11.60
C SER A 74 1.72 -9.20 11.51
N THR A 75 1.40 -10.45 11.81
CA THR A 75 2.39 -11.54 11.89
C THR A 75 2.80 -12.02 10.51
N ILE A 76 4.11 -12.16 10.29
CA ILE A 76 4.70 -12.71 9.09
C ILE A 76 5.48 -13.96 9.46
N ALA A 77 5.26 -15.06 8.74
CA ALA A 77 6.04 -16.28 8.84
C ALA A 77 7.00 -16.40 7.64
N ILE A 78 8.04 -17.22 7.79
CA ILE A 78 8.96 -17.51 6.68
C ILE A 78 8.17 -18.04 5.49
N GLY A 79 8.44 -17.50 4.31
CA GLY A 79 7.77 -17.88 3.06
C GLY A 79 6.51 -17.10 2.76
N ASP A 80 6.05 -16.25 3.66
CA ASP A 80 4.89 -15.39 3.38
C ASP A 80 5.20 -14.39 2.27
N VAL A 81 4.24 -14.21 1.38
CA VAL A 81 4.34 -13.30 0.23
C VAL A 81 3.50 -12.08 0.52
N ILE A 82 4.15 -10.91 0.54
CA ILE A 82 3.51 -9.62 0.76
C ILE A 82 3.35 -8.93 -0.58
N SER A 83 2.14 -8.47 -0.86
CA SER A 83 1.82 -7.78 -2.10
C SER A 83 0.99 -6.53 -1.83
N ILE A 84 1.05 -5.59 -2.77
CA ILE A 84 0.26 -4.36 -2.72
C ILE A 84 -0.62 -4.33 -3.96
N GLU A 85 -1.90 -4.06 -3.75
CA GLU A 85 -2.87 -3.93 -4.84
C GLU A 85 -3.36 -2.49 -4.91
N LEU A 86 -3.27 -1.89 -6.09
CA LEU A 86 -3.86 -0.60 -6.42
C LEU A 86 -5.09 -0.83 -7.28
N ALA A 87 -6.23 -0.39 -6.83
CA ALA A 87 -7.47 -0.40 -7.60
C ALA A 87 -7.89 1.03 -7.93
N VAL A 88 -8.33 1.26 -9.15
CA VAL A 88 -8.67 2.58 -9.65
C VAL A 88 -10.15 2.64 -10.00
N SER A 89 -10.92 3.49 -9.30
CA SER A 89 -12.32 3.75 -9.63
C SER A 89 -12.42 4.90 -10.62
N SER A 90 -11.66 5.96 -10.38
CA SER A 90 -11.53 7.11 -11.28
C SER A 90 -10.17 7.76 -11.02
N SER A 91 -9.64 8.46 -12.02
CA SER A 91 -8.28 8.98 -11.93
C SER A 91 -8.08 10.33 -12.60
N THR A 92 -9.15 11.09 -12.85
CA THR A 92 -9.05 12.38 -13.55
C THR A 92 -8.11 13.33 -12.81
N GLY A 93 -6.97 13.63 -13.44
CA GLY A 93 -5.95 14.51 -12.91
C GLY A 93 -5.05 13.91 -11.83
N MET A 94 -5.32 12.69 -11.36
CA MET A 94 -4.49 12.05 -10.35
C MET A 94 -3.17 11.54 -10.94
N GLN A 95 -2.08 11.71 -10.19
CA GLN A 95 -0.74 11.30 -10.62
C GLN A 95 0.08 10.78 -9.45
N GLY A 96 0.97 9.82 -9.73
CA GLY A 96 2.00 9.35 -8.81
C GLY A 96 1.49 8.66 -7.56
N PRO A 97 0.62 7.65 -7.69
CA PRO A 97 0.23 6.86 -6.53
C PRO A 97 1.44 6.11 -5.98
N PHE A 98 1.58 6.09 -4.66
CA PHE A 98 2.70 5.46 -3.98
C PHE A 98 2.25 4.85 -2.66
N ALA A 99 2.75 3.66 -2.37
CA ALA A 99 2.45 2.97 -1.12
C ALA A 99 3.70 2.29 -0.59
N TRP A 100 3.81 2.20 0.73
CA TRP A 100 4.91 1.47 1.35
C TRP A 100 4.46 0.81 2.64
N ALA A 101 5.16 -0.26 3.00
CA ALA A 101 4.96 -0.96 4.26
C ALA A 101 6.28 -0.96 5.04
N VAL A 102 6.18 -0.91 6.36
CA VAL A 102 7.32 -1.07 7.25
C VAL A 102 7.21 -2.44 7.91
N ILE A 103 8.23 -3.26 7.72
CA ILE A 103 8.29 -4.62 8.24
C ILE A 103 9.51 -4.74 9.15
N GLU A 104 9.29 -5.24 10.36
CA GLU A 104 10.34 -5.53 11.31
C GLU A 104 10.59 -7.03 11.34
N GLU A 105 11.78 -7.46 10.96
CA GLU A 105 12.15 -8.87 10.99
C GLU A 105 12.56 -9.28 12.40
N ASN A 106 12.06 -10.43 12.85
CA ASN A 106 12.45 -11.01 14.13
C ASN A 106 13.87 -11.56 14.02
N GLY A 107 14.60 -11.56 15.13
CA GLY A 107 15.96 -12.05 15.13
C GLY A 107 16.87 -11.25 14.20
N ALA A 108 16.59 -9.96 14.05
CA ALA A 108 17.39 -9.05 13.25
C ALA A 108 18.86 -9.12 13.68
N PRO A 109 19.78 -8.79 12.79
CA PRO A 109 21.20 -9.05 13.05
C PRO A 109 21.64 -8.44 14.37
N THR A 110 22.34 -9.22 15.06
CA THR A 110 22.96 -8.84 16.31
C THR A 110 24.31 -8.23 16.03
#